data_47b817de96546c0e6acb1ab586eaf11f
#
_entry.id   47b817de96546c0e6acb1ab586eaf11f
#
_cell.length_a   1.000
_cell.length_b   1.000
_cell.length_c   1.000
_cell.angle_alpha   90.00
_cell.angle_beta   90.00
_cell.angle_gamma   90.00
#
_symmetry.space_group_name_H-M   'P 1'
#
loop_
_entity.id
_entity.type
_entity.pdbx_description
1 polymer ?
#
loop_
_entity_poly.entity_id
_entity_poly.type
_entity_poly.pdbx_seq_one_letter_code
_entity_poly.pdbx_strand_id
1 'polypeptide(L)'
;MMRCFFPSVLEMVMNRRKENETLFRSLRGMGVVSGNKILKCGAYLLTNRSYADLEDEEVFTKPQARGLLFALLNARFTLAAIRALQILKNFEYQDLGEVLFNPSLDLSNKFAPNPTPRTAMALFDWAAGIERQITGIIDTYNTSDEKLGHDSLFILHYLHASDFTFKGKTIVDDFIFQLDDCHKLSRTQLDFLRQELVETRINNTVWLAMRYDRFTYDELMPKTDMQGRDYNVINLEDDNKYDKMLRSIMDKRSNASSQDIRLNIALEQASILSDDQCQTIIDYCRRDITTREDLYSELLDYIDEHFETLQEKAEQTFALMLFAQREYKNGYPLFPHARADFPICVKDELVKLGLQIIPSVFNFPMYYGTDTLINLSTSNTEQFISLCNVLYEQILMQKVLHPRKALILSAVSQDRLIKEECKKKLKRILTEQGKSVHMFINNLGNFCKSQTLQLGCSYGAVTGFAIKDVETLFGNSVDMMDGTRLQDVLRLCLANKFLFTKDTKQGEKNKEWTVFYLNRWICAAFSLPLGLGGWRKREIGELNDWVIKEFKWELGIRMY
;
A
#
# COMPACT_ATOMS: atom_id res chain seq x y z
N MET A 1 13.41 4.09 4.11
CA MET A 1 13.91 5.49 4.15
C MET A 1 14.52 5.83 5.50
N MET A 2 13.81 5.77 6.62
CA MET A 2 14.36 6.12 7.96
C MET A 2 15.70 5.46 8.29
N ARG A 3 15.85 4.18 7.99
CA ARG A 3 17.10 3.43 8.27
C ARG A 3 18.36 3.99 7.61
N CYS A 4 18.25 4.74 6.53
CA CYS A 4 19.41 5.38 5.89
C CYS A 4 20.09 6.44 6.79
N PHE A 5 19.39 6.94 7.80
CA PHE A 5 19.87 7.93 8.75
C PHE A 5 20.31 7.32 10.08
N PHE A 6 20.21 6.01 10.22
CA PHE A 6 20.69 5.33 11.43
C PHE A 6 22.20 5.51 11.57
N PRO A 7 22.70 5.80 12.77
CA PRO A 7 24.11 6.01 13.01
C PRO A 7 24.97 4.87 12.45
N SER A 8 24.61 3.61 12.69
CA SER A 8 25.31 2.43 12.19
C SER A 8 25.36 2.34 10.65
N VAL A 9 24.28 2.74 9.97
CA VAL A 9 24.24 2.77 8.50
C VAL A 9 25.08 3.91 7.97
N LEU A 10 25.04 5.08 8.60
CA LEU A 10 25.89 6.23 8.22
C LEU A 10 27.36 5.89 8.36
N GLU A 11 27.77 5.26 9.46
CA GLU A 11 29.15 4.79 9.66
C GLU A 11 29.54 3.76 8.60
N MET A 12 28.69 2.78 8.33
CA MET A 12 28.93 1.77 7.29
C MET A 12 29.17 2.44 5.92
N VAL A 13 28.32 3.40 5.54
CA VAL A 13 28.43 4.15 4.28
C VAL A 13 29.71 4.99 4.26
N MET A 14 30.08 5.61 5.39
CA MET A 14 31.30 6.40 5.50
C MET A 14 32.57 5.53 5.38
N ASN A 15 32.57 4.34 5.97
CA ASN A 15 33.69 3.41 5.96
C ASN A 15 33.81 2.63 4.62
N ARG A 16 32.70 2.38 3.91
CA ARG A 16 32.64 1.60 2.66
C ARG A 16 32.06 2.42 1.51
N ARG A 17 32.60 3.61 1.27
CA ARG A 17 32.08 4.56 0.28
C ARG A 17 32.02 4.03 -1.14
N LYS A 18 33.05 3.27 -1.56
CA LYS A 18 33.12 2.72 -2.92
C LYS A 18 31.98 1.71 -3.16
N GLU A 19 31.65 0.91 -2.17
CA GLU A 19 30.57 -0.09 -2.25
C GLU A 19 29.19 0.57 -2.18
N ASN A 20 29.08 1.73 -1.50
CA ASN A 20 27.82 2.44 -1.25
C ASN A 20 27.77 3.82 -1.90
N GLU A 21 28.46 4.00 -3.03
CA GLU A 21 28.67 5.32 -3.66
C GLU A 21 27.35 6.05 -3.95
N THR A 22 26.35 5.36 -4.44
CA THR A 22 25.03 5.95 -4.75
C THR A 22 24.36 6.51 -3.52
N LEU A 23 24.34 5.75 -2.40
CA LEU A 23 23.77 6.19 -1.15
C LEU A 23 24.59 7.34 -0.55
N PHE A 24 25.92 7.24 -0.59
CA PHE A 24 26.81 8.32 -0.11
C PHE A 24 26.56 9.64 -0.86
N ARG A 25 26.44 9.60 -2.21
CA ARG A 25 26.13 10.80 -3.01
C ARG A 25 24.76 11.39 -2.64
N SER A 26 23.76 10.55 -2.43
CA SER A 26 22.42 11.00 -2.00
C SER A 26 22.47 11.65 -0.62
N LEU A 27 23.11 11.03 0.36
CA LEU A 27 23.26 11.56 1.72
C LEU A 27 24.05 12.89 1.73
N ARG A 28 25.08 12.99 0.87
CA ARG A 28 25.83 14.23 0.71
C ARG A 28 24.99 15.34 0.07
N GLY A 29 24.19 15.01 -0.95
CA GLY A 29 23.26 15.95 -1.59
C GLY A 29 22.20 16.49 -0.64
N MET A 30 21.80 15.69 0.35
CA MET A 30 20.86 16.08 1.42
C MET A 30 21.53 16.80 2.61
N GLY A 31 22.85 17.02 2.58
CA GLY A 31 23.58 17.65 3.70
C GLY A 31 23.63 16.80 4.96
N VAL A 32 23.51 15.47 4.86
CA VAL A 32 23.62 14.55 5.98
C VAL A 32 25.08 14.20 6.29
N VAL A 33 25.88 14.14 5.26
CA VAL A 33 27.33 13.90 5.37
C VAL A 33 28.13 14.93 4.57
N SER A 34 29.29 15.34 5.05
CA SER A 34 30.21 16.23 4.35
C SER A 34 31.66 15.80 4.60
N GLY A 35 32.41 15.58 3.52
CA GLY A 35 33.79 15.08 3.62
C GLY A 35 33.83 13.77 4.41
N ASN A 36 34.49 13.81 5.57
CA ASN A 36 34.59 12.67 6.52
C ASN A 36 33.72 12.84 7.76
N LYS A 37 32.81 13.81 7.77
CA LYS A 37 31.97 14.12 8.94
C LYS A 37 30.51 13.74 8.66
N ILE A 38 29.86 13.12 9.64
CA ILE A 38 28.41 12.96 9.69
C ILE A 38 27.87 14.23 10.35
N LEU A 39 27.01 14.96 9.63
CA LEU A 39 26.43 16.22 10.09
C LEU A 39 25.08 16.02 10.77
N LYS A 40 24.29 15.05 10.24
CA LYS A 40 22.95 14.76 10.78
C LYS A 40 22.81 13.26 11.01
N CYS A 41 22.18 12.87 12.12
CA CYS A 41 21.88 11.46 12.37
C CYS A 41 20.46 11.26 12.92
N GLY A 42 19.91 10.07 12.67
CA GLY A 42 18.60 9.67 13.16
C GLY A 42 18.64 9.29 14.64
N ALA A 43 17.83 9.94 15.46
CA ALA A 43 17.46 9.49 16.80
C ALA A 43 16.17 8.66 16.65
N TYR A 44 16.33 7.34 16.56
CA TYR A 44 15.24 6.42 16.21
C TYR A 44 14.51 5.91 17.45
N LEU A 45 13.18 6.01 17.40
CA LEU A 45 12.27 5.52 18.41
C LEU A 45 11.20 4.64 17.76
N LEU A 46 11.06 3.41 18.24
CA LEU A 46 10.00 2.50 17.87
C LEU A 46 8.85 2.63 18.87
N THR A 47 7.63 2.88 18.40
CA THR A 47 6.45 2.77 19.25
C THR A 47 6.12 1.29 19.47
N ASN A 48 5.95 0.92 20.72
CA ASN A 48 5.58 -0.44 21.11
C ASN A 48 4.23 -0.46 21.85
N ARG A 49 3.74 -1.62 22.22
CA ARG A 49 2.43 -1.78 22.88
C ARG A 49 2.36 -1.11 24.25
N SER A 50 3.50 -0.83 24.92
CA SER A 50 3.51 -0.22 26.24
C SER A 50 2.91 1.19 26.32
N TYR A 51 2.60 1.81 25.19
CA TYR A 51 1.87 3.07 25.18
C TYR A 51 0.35 2.89 25.33
N ALA A 52 -0.20 1.74 24.91
CA ALA A 52 -1.64 1.49 24.94
C ALA A 52 -2.17 1.42 26.39
N ASP A 53 -1.33 0.95 27.31
CA ASP A 53 -1.70 0.78 28.72
C ASP A 53 -1.90 2.13 29.45
N LEU A 54 -1.45 3.25 28.86
CA LEU A 54 -1.69 4.60 29.37
C LEU A 54 -3.10 5.16 29.05
N GLU A 55 -3.92 4.41 28.31
CA GLU A 55 -5.28 4.84 27.92
C GLU A 55 -6.42 4.20 28.72
N ASP A 56 -6.12 3.48 29.77
CA ASP A 56 -7.15 2.93 30.62
C ASP A 56 -7.93 4.07 31.30
N GLU A 57 -9.10 4.40 30.74
CA GLU A 57 -9.97 5.49 31.21
C GLU A 57 -10.53 5.20 32.62
N GLU A 58 -10.49 3.95 33.07
CA GLU A 58 -10.87 3.58 34.44
C GLU A 58 -9.77 3.97 35.46
N VAL A 59 -8.53 4.10 34.98
CA VAL A 59 -7.36 4.36 35.84
C VAL A 59 -6.86 5.81 35.69
N PHE A 60 -6.80 6.35 34.46
CA PHE A 60 -6.22 7.66 34.18
C PHE A 60 -7.24 8.63 33.59
N THR A 61 -7.25 9.85 34.13
CA THR A 61 -7.96 10.94 33.45
C THR A 61 -7.23 11.34 32.17
N LYS A 62 -7.93 11.90 31.19
CA LYS A 62 -7.31 12.35 29.91
C LYS A 62 -6.08 13.25 30.10
N PRO A 63 -6.09 14.27 31.00
CA PRO A 63 -4.91 15.07 31.27
C PRO A 63 -3.74 14.28 31.86
N GLN A 64 -4.00 13.32 32.75
CA GLN A 64 -2.96 12.45 33.32
C GLN A 64 -2.36 11.55 32.25
N ALA A 65 -3.19 10.88 31.44
CA ALA A 65 -2.75 10.04 30.33
C ALA A 65 -1.88 10.82 29.33
N ARG A 66 -2.28 12.06 28.97
CA ARG A 66 -1.46 12.96 28.13
C ARG A 66 -0.14 13.31 28.78
N GLY A 67 -0.15 13.68 30.07
CA GLY A 67 1.07 14.06 30.80
C GLY A 67 2.07 12.91 30.92
N LEU A 68 1.59 11.70 31.23
CA LEU A 68 2.40 10.49 31.29
C LEU A 68 2.95 10.10 29.91
N LEU A 69 2.14 10.19 28.86
CA LEU A 69 2.57 9.96 27.49
C LEU A 69 3.70 10.91 27.09
N PHE A 70 3.57 12.21 27.38
CA PHE A 70 4.61 13.18 27.07
C PHE A 70 5.88 12.97 27.90
N ALA A 71 5.76 12.59 29.15
CA ALA A 71 6.91 12.26 29.98
C ALA A 71 7.65 11.04 29.42
N LEU A 72 6.94 9.97 29.04
CA LEU A 72 7.52 8.79 28.43
C LEU A 72 8.18 9.10 27.08
N LEU A 73 7.54 9.89 26.23
CA LEU A 73 8.10 10.28 24.93
C LEU A 73 9.34 11.16 25.10
N ASN A 74 9.34 12.13 26.02
CA ASN A 74 10.51 12.94 26.32
C ASN A 74 11.68 12.08 26.78
N ALA A 75 11.44 11.12 27.68
CA ALA A 75 12.47 10.20 28.14
C ALA A 75 13.01 9.35 26.99
N ARG A 76 12.15 8.74 26.20
CA ARG A 76 12.55 7.86 25.10
C ARG A 76 13.24 8.59 23.94
N PHE A 77 12.82 9.82 23.60
CA PHE A 77 13.53 10.65 22.61
C PHE A 77 14.94 11.00 23.11
N THR A 78 15.08 11.31 24.40
CA THR A 78 16.39 11.55 25.02
C THR A 78 17.28 10.31 24.92
N LEU A 79 16.76 9.14 25.32
CA LEU A 79 17.52 7.87 25.21
C LEU A 79 17.89 7.55 23.76
N ALA A 80 17.00 7.82 22.80
CA ALA A 80 17.27 7.60 21.38
C ALA A 80 18.39 8.52 20.87
N ALA A 81 18.39 9.79 21.27
CA ALA A 81 19.45 10.73 20.92
C ALA A 81 20.81 10.32 21.50
N ILE A 82 20.86 9.97 22.80
CA ILE A 82 22.10 9.53 23.43
C ILE A 82 22.62 8.21 22.82
N ARG A 83 21.75 7.24 22.54
CA ARG A 83 22.12 6.00 21.84
C ARG A 83 22.67 6.28 20.44
N ALA A 84 22.13 7.28 19.74
CA ALA A 84 22.68 7.68 18.45
C ALA A 84 24.14 8.18 18.59
N LEU A 85 24.43 8.99 19.62
CA LEU A 85 25.80 9.46 19.92
C LEU A 85 26.72 8.29 20.30
N GLN A 86 26.23 7.36 21.12
CA GLN A 86 27.01 6.14 21.51
C GLN A 86 27.42 5.35 20.26
N ILE A 87 26.50 5.08 19.35
CA ILE A 87 26.81 4.34 18.12
C ILE A 87 27.81 5.11 17.27
N LEU A 88 27.62 6.42 17.04
CA LEU A 88 28.50 7.24 16.19
C LEU A 88 29.95 7.33 16.72
N LYS A 89 30.17 7.10 17.99
CA LYS A 89 31.50 7.23 18.60
C LYS A 89 31.97 5.92 19.24
N ASN A 90 31.16 4.87 19.13
CA ASN A 90 31.41 3.60 19.82
C ASN A 90 31.66 3.78 21.32
N PHE A 91 30.85 4.64 21.96
CA PHE A 91 30.93 4.90 23.39
C PHE A 91 30.21 3.82 24.19
N GLU A 92 30.85 3.39 25.27
CA GLU A 92 30.20 2.64 26.34
C GLU A 92 29.47 3.60 27.28
N TYR A 93 28.67 3.04 28.22
CA TYR A 93 27.91 3.87 29.17
C TYR A 93 28.84 4.79 29.99
N GLN A 94 30.02 4.33 30.40
CA GLN A 94 30.97 5.10 31.19
C GLN A 94 31.54 6.31 30.43
N ASP A 95 31.73 6.18 29.12
CA ASP A 95 32.24 7.27 28.26
C ASP A 95 31.27 8.44 28.18
N LEU A 96 29.97 8.21 28.42
CA LEU A 96 28.94 9.26 28.44
C LEU A 96 29.21 10.29 29.57
N GLY A 97 29.97 9.94 30.60
CA GLY A 97 30.39 10.89 31.62
C GLY A 97 31.36 11.97 31.13
N GLU A 98 32.10 11.69 30.04
CA GLU A 98 32.99 12.66 29.39
C GLU A 98 32.31 13.50 28.32
N VAL A 99 31.08 13.13 27.90
CA VAL A 99 30.28 13.89 26.95
C VAL A 99 29.53 14.98 27.70
N LEU A 100 29.96 16.21 27.52
CA LEU A 100 29.30 17.37 28.15
C LEU A 100 27.98 17.67 27.43
N PHE A 101 26.95 17.99 28.22
CA PHE A 101 25.66 18.50 27.78
C PHE A 101 25.50 19.94 28.23
N ASN A 102 25.53 20.86 27.26
CA ASN A 102 25.47 22.30 27.50
C ASN A 102 24.32 22.92 26.68
N PRO A 103 23.06 22.80 27.16
CA PRO A 103 21.92 23.39 26.47
C PRO A 103 22.04 24.91 26.41
N SER A 104 21.67 25.50 25.27
CA SER A 104 21.70 26.93 25.03
C SER A 104 20.66 27.70 25.86
N LEU A 105 19.64 27.01 26.37
CA LEU A 105 18.54 27.58 27.16
C LEU A 105 18.55 27.02 28.58
N ASP A 106 18.05 27.78 29.54
CA ASP A 106 17.85 27.28 30.91
C ASP A 106 16.65 26.33 30.95
N LEU A 107 16.95 25.07 31.17
CA LEU A 107 15.99 23.97 31.28
C LEU A 107 15.73 23.53 32.74
N SER A 108 16.18 24.31 33.74
CA SER A 108 16.07 23.93 35.16
C SER A 108 14.65 23.54 35.56
N ASN A 109 13.66 24.31 35.09
CA ASN A 109 12.24 24.02 35.35
C ASN A 109 11.73 22.71 34.73
N LYS A 110 12.34 22.24 33.65
CA LYS A 110 11.93 21.03 32.94
C LYS A 110 12.50 19.75 33.58
N PHE A 111 13.62 19.90 34.30
CA PHE A 111 14.24 18.79 35.04
C PHE A 111 13.89 18.79 36.53
N ALA A 112 13.17 19.79 37.02
CA ALA A 112 12.79 19.91 38.43
C ALA A 112 12.03 18.63 38.92
N PRO A 113 12.28 18.18 40.16
CA PRO A 113 13.12 18.77 41.22
C PRO A 113 14.61 18.47 41.06
N ASN A 114 15.06 17.73 40.05
CA ASN A 114 16.45 17.39 39.81
C ASN A 114 17.19 18.59 39.19
N PRO A 115 18.49 18.74 39.43
CA PRO A 115 19.30 19.73 38.73
C PRO A 115 19.40 19.41 37.25
N THR A 116 19.57 20.42 36.41
CA THR A 116 19.81 20.26 34.98
C THR A 116 21.01 19.35 34.74
N PRO A 117 20.89 18.23 33.98
CA PRO A 117 22.00 17.36 33.65
C PRO A 117 23.14 18.14 32.98
N ARG A 118 24.37 17.81 33.28
CA ARG A 118 25.59 18.43 32.72
C ARG A 118 26.35 17.51 31.79
N THR A 119 26.04 16.22 31.83
CA THR A 119 26.68 15.19 31.00
C THR A 119 25.61 14.35 30.31
N ALA A 120 26.01 13.69 29.22
CA ALA A 120 25.11 12.75 28.54
C ALA A 120 24.73 11.57 29.45
N MET A 121 25.63 11.14 30.37
CA MET A 121 25.34 10.11 31.35
C MET A 121 24.24 10.55 32.33
N ALA A 122 24.36 11.73 32.93
CA ALA A 122 23.32 12.26 33.83
C ALA A 122 21.96 12.43 33.14
N LEU A 123 22.00 12.84 31.89
CA LEU A 123 20.78 12.96 31.06
C LEU A 123 20.18 11.58 30.73
N PHE A 124 21.03 10.59 30.46
CA PHE A 124 20.58 9.20 30.25
C PHE A 124 19.93 8.64 31.51
N ASP A 125 20.55 8.83 32.68
CA ASP A 125 20.04 8.34 33.96
C ASP A 125 18.71 8.97 34.33
N TRP A 126 18.57 10.28 34.11
CA TRP A 126 17.29 10.98 34.25
C TRP A 126 16.20 10.35 33.37
N ALA A 127 16.47 10.18 32.08
CA ALA A 127 15.52 9.63 31.14
C ALA A 127 15.15 8.17 31.46
N ALA A 128 16.12 7.34 31.80
CA ALA A 128 15.90 5.96 32.23
C ALA A 128 15.13 5.91 33.57
N GLY A 129 15.32 6.89 34.43
CA GLY A 129 14.56 7.05 35.68
C GLY A 129 13.07 7.30 35.41
N ILE A 130 12.76 8.26 34.54
CA ILE A 130 11.38 8.57 34.12
C ILE A 130 10.72 7.34 33.48
N GLU A 131 11.41 6.67 32.56
CA GLU A 131 10.84 5.47 31.90
C GLU A 131 10.51 4.37 32.93
N ARG A 132 11.40 4.11 33.90
CA ARG A 132 11.16 3.12 34.98
C ARG A 132 10.00 3.51 35.87
N GLN A 133 9.88 4.79 36.24
CA GLN A 133 8.78 5.27 37.07
C GLN A 133 7.43 5.12 36.38
N ILE A 134 7.34 5.51 35.09
CA ILE A 134 6.10 5.36 34.31
C ILE A 134 5.75 3.89 34.14
N THR A 135 6.72 3.01 33.85
CA THR A 135 6.50 1.57 33.79
C THR A 135 5.97 1.03 35.12
N GLY A 136 6.52 1.49 36.25
CA GLY A 136 6.02 1.13 37.57
C GLY A 136 4.58 1.57 37.83
N ILE A 137 4.18 2.75 37.34
CA ILE A 137 2.79 3.22 37.42
C ILE A 137 1.85 2.32 36.60
N ILE A 138 2.26 1.98 35.38
CA ILE A 138 1.48 1.08 34.52
C ILE A 138 1.33 -0.29 35.18
N ASP A 139 2.41 -0.87 35.70
CA ASP A 139 2.39 -2.21 36.29
C ASP A 139 1.58 -2.30 37.59
N THR A 140 1.51 -1.21 38.36
CA THR A 140 0.85 -1.18 39.67
C THR A 140 -0.48 -0.46 39.69
N TYR A 141 -0.83 0.23 38.60
CA TYR A 141 -2.01 1.13 38.51
C TYR A 141 -2.04 2.17 39.64
N ASN A 142 -0.88 2.53 40.18
CA ASN A 142 -0.77 3.48 41.28
C ASN A 142 -0.50 4.87 40.78
N THR A 143 -1.53 5.73 40.85
CA THR A 143 -1.52 7.11 40.35
C THR A 143 -1.07 8.16 41.37
N SER A 144 -0.51 7.74 42.52
CA SER A 144 -0.24 8.64 43.67
C SER A 144 0.81 9.74 43.40
N ASP A 145 1.57 9.65 42.31
CA ASP A 145 2.59 10.63 41.94
C ASP A 145 2.10 11.57 40.82
N GLU A 146 1.27 12.57 41.17
CA GLU A 146 0.79 13.63 40.26
C GLU A 146 1.92 14.43 39.56
N LYS A 147 3.17 14.31 40.02
CA LYS A 147 4.31 15.11 39.55
C LYS A 147 5.06 14.53 38.34
N LEU A 148 4.73 13.34 37.90
CA LEU A 148 5.46 12.64 36.80
C LEU A 148 5.03 13.06 35.40
N GLY A 149 3.90 13.70 35.22
CA GLY A 149 3.41 14.15 33.93
C GLY A 149 4.18 15.36 33.40
N HIS A 150 4.43 15.38 32.08
CA HIS A 150 4.98 16.53 31.39
C HIS A 150 3.86 17.27 30.62
N ASP A 151 3.94 18.59 30.61
CA ASP A 151 2.98 19.47 29.92
C ASP A 151 3.20 19.55 28.40
N SER A 152 4.43 19.24 27.94
CA SER A 152 4.84 19.39 26.55
C SER A 152 5.96 18.40 26.17
N LEU A 153 6.19 18.23 24.87
CA LEU A 153 7.33 17.48 24.32
C LEU A 153 8.59 18.35 24.28
N PHE A 154 9.00 18.89 25.43
CA PHE A 154 10.09 19.85 25.52
C PHE A 154 11.43 19.36 24.96
N ILE A 155 11.69 18.05 24.96
CA ILE A 155 12.90 17.47 24.36
C ILE A 155 12.98 17.76 22.86
N LEU A 156 11.87 17.73 22.14
CA LEU A 156 11.85 18.05 20.71
C LEU A 156 12.07 19.54 20.43
N HIS A 157 11.88 20.40 21.43
CA HIS A 157 12.11 21.84 21.31
C HIS A 157 13.55 22.23 21.67
N TYR A 158 14.12 21.58 22.69
CA TYR A 158 15.30 22.10 23.39
C TYR A 158 16.51 21.18 23.33
N LEU A 159 16.38 19.92 22.91
CA LEU A 159 17.52 19.01 22.81
C LEU A 159 18.16 19.13 21.42
N HIS A 160 19.26 19.85 21.32
CA HIS A 160 20.00 19.97 20.08
C HIS A 160 21.25 19.09 20.08
N ALA A 161 21.59 18.53 18.92
CA ALA A 161 22.79 17.72 18.79
C ALA A 161 24.08 18.52 19.04
N SER A 162 24.05 19.83 18.73
CA SER A 162 25.15 20.76 19.00
C SER A 162 25.44 20.97 20.49
N ASP A 163 24.50 20.69 21.38
CA ASP A 163 24.67 20.81 22.83
C ASP A 163 25.60 19.74 23.41
N PHE A 164 25.87 18.66 22.63
CA PHE A 164 26.72 17.56 23.04
C PHE A 164 28.16 17.72 22.51
N THR A 165 29.10 17.86 23.42
CA THR A 165 30.52 18.00 23.08
C THR A 165 31.36 16.94 23.75
N PHE A 166 32.32 16.41 23.00
CA PHE A 166 33.33 15.47 23.50
C PHE A 166 34.72 16.02 23.17
N LYS A 167 35.56 16.14 24.21
CA LYS A 167 36.90 16.76 24.08
C LYS A 167 36.88 18.11 23.36
N GLY A 168 35.87 18.94 23.67
CA GLY A 168 35.70 20.28 23.13
C GLY A 168 35.20 20.35 21.67
N LYS A 169 34.76 19.21 21.11
CA LYS A 169 34.20 19.16 19.72
C LYS A 169 32.78 18.64 19.72
N THR A 170 31.93 19.24 18.94
CA THR A 170 30.57 18.76 18.66
C THR A 170 30.63 17.39 17.97
N ILE A 171 29.83 16.44 18.43
CA ILE A 171 29.81 15.07 17.92
C ILE A 171 29.10 15.01 16.57
N VAL A 172 27.92 15.62 16.47
CA VAL A 172 27.05 15.74 15.30
C VAL A 172 26.33 17.08 15.36
N ASP A 173 26.02 17.64 14.20
CA ASP A 173 25.48 19.00 14.16
C ASP A 173 23.96 19.01 14.40
N ASP A 174 23.23 17.92 14.00
CA ASP A 174 21.77 17.90 14.04
C ASP A 174 21.20 16.49 14.27
N PHE A 175 20.07 16.40 14.98
CA PHE A 175 19.29 15.19 15.11
C PHE A 175 18.09 15.22 14.15
N ILE A 176 17.74 14.03 13.64
CA ILE A 176 16.45 13.77 12.99
C ILE A 176 15.70 12.79 13.90
N PHE A 177 14.74 13.28 14.66
CA PHE A 177 13.93 12.42 15.50
C PHE A 177 12.96 11.61 14.64
N GLN A 178 13.06 10.29 14.74
CA GLN A 178 12.33 9.35 13.91
C GLN A 178 11.45 8.46 14.77
N LEU A 179 10.14 8.68 14.71
CA LEU A 179 9.15 7.86 15.40
C LEU A 179 8.53 6.88 14.41
N ASP A 180 8.85 5.62 14.57
CA ASP A 180 8.39 4.55 13.68
C ASP A 180 7.23 3.77 14.29
N ASP A 181 6.41 3.16 13.43
CA ASP A 181 5.22 2.38 13.81
C ASP A 181 4.17 3.20 14.62
N CYS A 182 4.02 4.51 14.36
CA CYS A 182 3.06 5.37 15.08
C CYS A 182 1.61 4.84 15.03
N HIS A 183 1.32 3.91 14.13
CA HIS A 183 0.04 3.21 14.07
C HIS A 183 -0.25 2.33 15.30
N LYS A 184 0.74 2.05 16.14
CA LYS A 184 0.59 1.34 17.43
C LYS A 184 0.12 2.23 18.57
N LEU A 185 0.26 3.56 18.41
CA LEU A 185 -0.38 4.50 19.31
C LEU A 185 -1.89 4.44 19.10
N SER A 186 -2.65 4.69 20.15
CA SER A 186 -4.08 4.87 20.01
C SER A 186 -4.42 6.14 19.22
N ARG A 187 -5.69 6.31 18.87
CA ARG A 187 -6.14 7.50 18.17
C ARG A 187 -5.95 8.75 19.03
N THR A 188 -6.35 8.70 20.28
CA THR A 188 -6.21 9.82 21.24
C THR A 188 -4.74 10.20 21.44
N GLN A 189 -3.85 9.22 21.60
CA GLN A 189 -2.42 9.44 21.76
C GLN A 189 -1.80 10.07 20.50
N LEU A 190 -2.20 9.59 19.33
CA LEU A 190 -1.73 10.13 18.06
C LEU A 190 -2.21 11.58 17.85
N ASP A 191 -3.45 11.87 18.23
CA ASP A 191 -4.01 13.22 18.17
C ASP A 191 -3.26 14.17 19.12
N PHE A 192 -2.96 13.76 20.35
CA PHE A 192 -2.12 14.53 21.27
C PHE A 192 -0.73 14.82 20.69
N LEU A 193 -0.10 13.78 20.11
CA LEU A 193 1.21 13.95 19.49
C LEU A 193 1.17 14.91 18.30
N ARG A 194 0.20 14.77 17.41
CA ARG A 194 0.03 15.63 16.24
C ARG A 194 -0.26 17.08 16.63
N GLN A 195 -1.17 17.27 17.58
CA GLN A 195 -1.51 18.59 18.09
C GLN A 195 -0.26 19.28 18.65
N GLU A 196 0.53 18.60 19.47
CA GLU A 196 1.77 19.16 20.02
C GLU A 196 2.78 19.51 18.93
N LEU A 197 2.94 18.65 17.90
CA LEU A 197 3.90 18.87 16.83
C LEU A 197 3.50 20.02 15.88
N VAL A 198 2.21 20.29 15.71
CA VAL A 198 1.69 21.34 14.82
C VAL A 198 1.54 22.69 15.55
N GLU A 199 0.97 22.67 16.76
CA GLU A 199 0.70 23.90 17.51
C GLU A 199 1.96 24.53 18.09
N THR A 200 2.95 23.73 18.44
CA THR A 200 4.21 24.20 18.98
C THR A 200 5.28 24.20 17.89
N ARG A 201 5.91 25.35 17.62
CA ARG A 201 6.99 25.46 16.65
C ARG A 201 8.21 24.67 17.13
N ILE A 202 8.29 23.41 16.70
CA ILE A 202 9.41 22.52 17.02
C ILE A 202 10.65 22.93 16.21
N ASN A 203 11.79 23.07 16.88
CA ASN A 203 13.04 23.43 16.22
C ASN A 203 13.74 22.23 15.58
N ASN A 204 13.46 21.02 16.06
CA ASN A 204 14.07 19.80 15.56
C ASN A 204 13.27 19.18 14.40
N THR A 205 13.94 18.51 13.49
CA THR A 205 13.30 17.73 12.45
C THR A 205 12.68 16.46 13.05
N VAL A 206 11.36 16.28 12.90
CA VAL A 206 10.63 15.13 13.40
C VAL A 206 9.97 14.39 12.23
N TRP A 207 10.16 13.08 12.16
CA TRP A 207 9.53 12.21 11.17
C TRP A 207 8.64 11.20 11.87
N LEU A 208 7.38 11.14 11.46
CA LEU A 208 6.43 10.13 11.92
C LEU A 208 6.22 9.13 10.78
N ALA A 209 6.43 7.83 11.04
CA ALA A 209 6.04 6.78 10.11
C ALA A 209 4.83 6.04 10.66
N MET A 210 3.80 5.93 9.85
CA MET A 210 2.57 5.26 10.23
C MET A 210 1.93 4.56 9.03
N ARG A 211 1.02 3.64 9.31
CA ARG A 211 0.19 3.00 8.29
C ARG A 211 -1.03 3.85 7.98
N TYR A 212 -1.57 3.67 6.78
CA TYR A 212 -2.78 4.36 6.34
C TYR A 212 -4.02 4.05 7.19
N ASP A 213 -4.05 2.93 7.92
CA ASP A 213 -5.16 2.55 8.81
C ASP A 213 -5.39 3.50 10.00
N ARG A 214 -4.44 4.40 10.25
CA ARG A 214 -4.55 5.43 11.30
C ARG A 214 -4.93 6.81 10.79
N PHE A 215 -5.03 6.95 9.47
CA PHE A 215 -5.53 8.20 8.89
C PHE A 215 -7.06 8.24 8.90
N THR A 216 -7.61 9.42 9.07
CA THR A 216 -9.03 9.68 8.83
C THR A 216 -9.31 9.64 7.32
N TYR A 217 -10.58 9.60 6.95
CA TYR A 217 -10.94 9.65 5.53
C TYR A 217 -10.40 10.91 4.86
N ASP A 218 -10.56 12.07 5.50
CA ASP A 218 -10.09 13.36 4.97
C ASP A 218 -8.57 13.39 4.76
N GLU A 219 -7.81 12.71 5.62
CA GLU A 219 -6.36 12.59 5.50
C GLU A 219 -5.94 11.60 4.40
N LEU A 220 -6.78 10.63 4.08
CA LEU A 220 -6.55 9.66 3.00
C LEU A 220 -6.86 10.23 1.62
N MET A 221 -7.68 11.29 1.56
CA MET A 221 -8.01 11.98 0.32
C MET A 221 -7.03 13.13 0.04
N PRO A 222 -6.66 13.37 -1.22
CA PRO A 222 -5.59 14.32 -1.57
C PRO A 222 -5.92 15.82 -1.36
N LYS A 223 -6.99 16.16 -0.67
CA LYS A 223 -7.49 17.54 -0.52
C LYS A 223 -7.43 18.07 0.92
N THR A 224 -6.30 18.08 1.59
CA THR A 224 -6.21 18.83 2.86
C THR A 224 -5.35 20.07 2.67
N ASP A 225 -5.95 21.25 2.92
CA ASP A 225 -5.29 22.57 2.88
C ASP A 225 -4.14 22.72 3.90
N MET A 226 -4.01 21.78 4.83
CA MET A 226 -2.93 21.73 5.82
C MET A 226 -1.63 21.11 5.30
N GLN A 227 -1.69 20.30 4.23
CA GLN A 227 -0.49 19.75 3.63
C GLN A 227 0.34 20.84 2.95
N GLY A 228 1.63 20.87 3.30
CA GLY A 228 2.57 21.83 2.74
C GLY A 228 2.75 23.11 3.57
N ARG A 229 1.87 23.41 4.54
CA ARG A 229 2.04 24.52 5.46
C ARG A 229 2.66 24.09 6.79
N ASP A 230 2.07 23.10 7.43
CA ASP A 230 2.45 22.69 8.79
C ASP A 230 3.25 21.39 8.79
N TYR A 231 3.02 20.51 7.83
CA TYR A 231 3.76 19.27 7.63
C TYR A 231 3.74 18.81 6.17
N ASN A 232 4.70 17.95 5.82
CA ASN A 232 4.75 17.31 4.51
C ASN A 232 4.45 15.82 4.63
N VAL A 233 3.51 15.32 3.83
CA VAL A 233 3.24 13.89 3.70
C VAL A 233 4.09 13.31 2.59
N ILE A 234 4.90 12.32 2.92
CA ILE A 234 5.67 11.55 1.94
C ILE A 234 5.01 10.18 1.80
N ASN A 235 4.29 10.00 0.70
CA ASN A 235 3.77 8.70 0.34
C ASN A 235 4.90 7.87 -0.29
N LEU A 236 5.36 6.85 0.40
CA LEU A 236 6.47 6.00 -0.07
C LEU A 236 6.09 5.11 -1.27
N GLU A 237 4.83 5.08 -1.66
CA GLU A 237 4.32 4.24 -2.74
C GLU A 237 4.07 5.00 -4.05
N ASP A 238 4.09 6.34 -4.03
CA ASP A 238 3.85 7.17 -5.21
C ASP A 238 5.11 7.43 -6.07
N ASP A 239 6.19 6.70 -5.84
CA ASP A 239 7.43 6.90 -6.59
C ASP A 239 7.33 6.30 -8.00
N ASN A 240 7.50 7.13 -9.03
CA ASN A 240 7.60 6.73 -10.45
C ASN A 240 8.77 5.76 -10.75
N LYS A 241 9.64 5.50 -9.77
CA LYS A 241 10.77 4.57 -9.87
C LYS A 241 10.48 3.21 -9.19
N TYR A 242 9.24 3.01 -8.74
CA TYR A 242 8.87 1.83 -7.98
C TYR A 242 9.12 0.54 -8.75
N ASP A 243 8.77 0.50 -10.01
CA ASP A 243 9.01 -0.66 -10.88
C ASP A 243 10.50 -1.04 -10.96
N LYS A 244 11.38 -0.03 -11.10
CA LYS A 244 12.83 -0.24 -11.09
C LYS A 244 13.33 -0.78 -9.76
N MET A 245 12.76 -0.30 -8.67
CA MET A 245 13.08 -0.77 -7.32
C MET A 245 12.68 -2.24 -7.15
N LEU A 246 11.48 -2.64 -7.54
CA LEU A 246 11.00 -4.02 -7.44
C LEU A 246 11.86 -4.98 -8.27
N ARG A 247 12.19 -4.63 -9.51
CA ARG A 247 13.12 -5.40 -10.35
C ARG A 247 14.48 -5.55 -9.68
N SER A 248 15.04 -4.47 -9.14
CA SER A 248 16.29 -4.51 -8.40
C SER A 248 16.24 -5.40 -7.15
N ILE A 249 15.13 -5.40 -6.43
CA ILE A 249 14.92 -6.30 -5.28
C ILE A 249 14.90 -7.75 -5.74
N MET A 250 14.18 -8.06 -6.81
CA MET A 250 14.10 -9.41 -7.38
C MET A 250 15.49 -9.91 -7.79
N ASP A 251 16.25 -9.10 -8.53
CA ASP A 251 17.60 -9.44 -9.00
C ASP A 251 18.59 -9.64 -7.84
N LYS A 252 18.58 -8.74 -6.85
CA LYS A 252 19.47 -8.84 -5.68
C LYS A 252 19.16 -10.09 -4.85
N ARG A 253 17.88 -10.41 -4.63
CA ARG A 253 17.50 -11.61 -3.89
C ARG A 253 17.83 -12.89 -4.66
N SER A 254 17.61 -12.91 -5.96
CA SER A 254 18.00 -14.02 -6.83
C SER A 254 19.50 -14.28 -6.79
N ASN A 255 20.31 -13.20 -6.87
CA ASN A 255 21.78 -13.29 -6.84
C ASN A 255 22.33 -13.67 -5.44
N ALA A 256 21.63 -13.33 -4.38
CA ALA A 256 22.00 -13.72 -3.01
C ALA A 256 21.66 -15.19 -2.69
N SER A 257 20.85 -15.83 -3.51
CA SER A 257 20.48 -17.23 -3.37
C SER A 257 21.63 -18.15 -3.77
N SER A 258 21.97 -19.10 -2.90
CA SER A 258 22.99 -20.14 -3.17
C SER A 258 22.59 -21.11 -4.31
N GLN A 259 21.37 -21.00 -4.83
CA GLN A 259 20.78 -21.93 -5.80
C GLN A 259 20.96 -21.52 -7.26
N ASP A 260 21.55 -20.38 -7.55
CA ASP A 260 21.74 -19.81 -8.90
C ASP A 260 20.45 -19.75 -9.75
N ILE A 261 19.31 -19.49 -9.12
CA ILE A 261 18.01 -19.35 -9.78
C ILE A 261 17.71 -17.85 -9.94
N ARG A 262 17.63 -17.41 -11.18
CA ARG A 262 17.21 -16.04 -11.52
C ARG A 262 15.73 -16.04 -11.86
N LEU A 263 14.91 -15.49 -10.97
CA LEU A 263 13.46 -15.52 -11.09
C LEU A 263 12.95 -14.89 -12.40
N ASN A 264 13.53 -13.76 -12.83
CA ASN A 264 13.17 -13.07 -14.07
C ASN A 264 13.38 -13.95 -15.34
N ILE A 265 14.33 -14.90 -15.33
CA ILE A 265 14.62 -15.81 -16.42
C ILE A 265 13.78 -17.10 -16.28
N ALA A 266 13.51 -17.53 -15.07
CA ALA A 266 12.79 -18.75 -14.77
C ALA A 266 11.27 -18.63 -14.92
N LEU A 267 10.73 -17.44 -15.22
CA LEU A 267 9.31 -17.23 -15.50
C LEU A 267 9.08 -17.13 -17.01
N GLU A 268 8.09 -17.87 -17.50
CA GLU A 268 7.57 -17.64 -18.86
C GLU A 268 6.98 -16.22 -18.93
N GLN A 269 7.44 -15.42 -19.90
CA GLN A 269 7.09 -13.99 -20.00
C GLN A 269 5.95 -13.72 -21.00
N ALA A 270 5.72 -14.62 -21.95
CA ALA A 270 4.67 -14.54 -22.95
C ALA A 270 4.05 -15.90 -23.16
N SER A 271 2.74 -15.94 -23.28
CA SER A 271 2.01 -17.14 -23.67
C SER A 271 1.24 -16.81 -24.94
N ILE A 272 1.60 -17.48 -26.02
CA ILE A 272 0.90 -17.40 -27.30
C ILE A 272 -0.19 -18.46 -27.26
N LEU A 273 -1.39 -18.11 -27.69
CA LEU A 273 -2.46 -19.09 -27.83
C LEU A 273 -2.07 -20.14 -28.88
N SER A 274 -2.24 -21.40 -28.55
CA SER A 274 -2.04 -22.45 -29.53
C SER A 274 -3.14 -22.42 -30.60
N ASP A 275 -2.87 -23.01 -31.76
CA ASP A 275 -3.86 -23.11 -32.83
C ASP A 275 -5.15 -23.80 -32.37
N ASP A 276 -5.05 -24.83 -31.51
CA ASP A 276 -6.20 -25.50 -30.89
C ASP A 276 -7.02 -24.56 -29.98
N GLN A 277 -6.34 -23.69 -29.23
CA GLN A 277 -7.00 -22.70 -28.38
C GLN A 277 -7.70 -21.62 -29.22
N CYS A 278 -7.04 -21.15 -30.27
CA CYS A 278 -7.63 -20.20 -31.22
C CYS A 278 -8.86 -20.80 -31.90
N GLN A 279 -8.77 -22.06 -32.38
CA GLN A 279 -9.89 -22.78 -32.98
C GLN A 279 -11.04 -22.96 -31.98
N THR A 280 -10.75 -23.28 -30.73
CA THR A 280 -11.76 -23.39 -29.66
C THR A 280 -12.52 -22.08 -29.47
N ILE A 281 -11.83 -20.92 -29.49
CA ILE A 281 -12.46 -19.60 -29.41
C ILE A 281 -13.36 -19.38 -30.61
N ILE A 282 -12.85 -19.62 -31.81
CA ILE A 282 -13.59 -19.40 -33.05
C ILE A 282 -14.87 -20.26 -33.07
N ASP A 283 -14.76 -21.54 -32.75
CA ASP A 283 -15.91 -22.47 -32.75
C ASP A 283 -16.96 -22.09 -31.70
N TYR A 284 -16.52 -21.64 -30.53
CA TYR A 284 -17.42 -21.14 -29.49
C TYR A 284 -18.17 -19.91 -29.96
N CYS A 285 -17.47 -18.92 -30.50
CA CYS A 285 -18.05 -17.66 -30.94
C CYS A 285 -19.00 -17.86 -32.12
N ARG A 286 -18.63 -18.68 -33.08
CA ARG A 286 -19.46 -19.00 -34.24
C ARG A 286 -20.77 -19.70 -33.84
N ARG A 287 -20.73 -20.62 -32.90
CA ARG A 287 -21.95 -21.24 -32.36
C ARG A 287 -22.87 -20.23 -31.71
N ASP A 288 -22.35 -19.28 -30.97
CA ASP A 288 -23.17 -18.23 -30.32
C ASP A 288 -23.76 -17.26 -31.37
N ILE A 289 -22.98 -16.90 -32.39
CA ILE A 289 -23.43 -16.00 -33.47
C ILE A 289 -24.46 -16.70 -34.37
N THR A 290 -24.24 -17.96 -34.75
CA THR A 290 -25.14 -18.69 -35.69
C THR A 290 -26.48 -19.06 -35.08
N THR A 291 -26.61 -19.10 -33.73
CA THR A 291 -27.93 -19.26 -33.10
C THR A 291 -28.83 -18.03 -33.31
N ARG A 292 -28.32 -16.98 -33.92
CA ARG A 292 -29.01 -15.69 -34.19
C ARG A 292 -29.19 -15.40 -35.67
N GLU A 293 -29.19 -16.46 -36.48
CA GLU A 293 -29.42 -16.43 -37.93
C GLU A 293 -28.31 -15.79 -38.78
N ASP A 294 -28.55 -15.65 -40.07
CA ASP A 294 -27.57 -15.22 -41.08
C ASP A 294 -27.23 -13.71 -41.04
N LEU A 295 -27.62 -13.01 -39.96
CA LEU A 295 -27.43 -11.56 -39.83
C LEU A 295 -25.95 -11.13 -39.83
N TYR A 296 -25.04 -12.02 -39.45
CA TYR A 296 -23.62 -11.73 -39.31
C TYR A 296 -22.74 -12.60 -40.22
N SER A 297 -23.32 -13.37 -41.13
CA SER A 297 -22.56 -14.31 -41.99
C SER A 297 -21.53 -13.60 -42.86
N GLU A 298 -21.87 -12.49 -43.49
CA GLU A 298 -20.95 -11.70 -44.32
C GLU A 298 -19.78 -11.10 -43.52
N LEU A 299 -19.99 -10.79 -42.25
CA LEU A 299 -18.93 -10.31 -41.36
C LEU A 299 -17.99 -11.45 -40.94
N LEU A 300 -18.50 -12.67 -40.76
CA LEU A 300 -17.68 -13.86 -40.52
C LEU A 300 -16.82 -14.23 -41.74
N ASP A 301 -17.42 -14.17 -42.95
CA ASP A 301 -16.69 -14.37 -44.18
C ASP A 301 -15.60 -13.33 -44.38
N TYR A 302 -15.89 -12.06 -44.05
CA TYR A 302 -14.88 -11.01 -44.05
C TYR A 302 -13.70 -11.32 -43.15
N ILE A 303 -13.92 -11.84 -41.94
CA ILE A 303 -12.84 -12.25 -41.02
C ILE A 303 -12.00 -13.36 -41.63
N ASP A 304 -12.64 -14.37 -42.25
CA ASP A 304 -11.92 -15.52 -42.86
C ASP A 304 -11.04 -15.10 -44.05
N GLU A 305 -11.47 -14.11 -44.81
CA GLU A 305 -10.77 -13.64 -46.00
C GLU A 305 -9.66 -12.61 -45.70
N HIS A 306 -9.82 -11.76 -44.68
CA HIS A 306 -8.94 -10.61 -44.45
C HIS A 306 -7.90 -10.77 -43.36
N PHE A 307 -8.06 -11.76 -42.49
CA PHE A 307 -7.08 -12.05 -41.43
C PHE A 307 -6.35 -13.36 -41.71
N GLU A 308 -5.02 -13.32 -41.62
CA GLU A 308 -4.20 -14.46 -42.03
C GLU A 308 -3.99 -15.48 -40.89
N THR A 309 -3.77 -14.99 -39.66
CA THR A 309 -3.43 -15.84 -38.52
C THR A 309 -4.69 -16.32 -37.78
N LEU A 310 -4.63 -17.56 -37.25
CA LEU A 310 -5.72 -18.09 -36.41
C LEU A 310 -5.95 -17.23 -35.16
N GLN A 311 -4.89 -16.62 -34.62
CA GLN A 311 -5.00 -15.74 -33.46
C GLN A 311 -5.82 -14.49 -33.81
N GLU A 312 -5.51 -13.79 -34.89
CA GLU A 312 -6.29 -12.64 -35.33
C GLU A 312 -7.74 -13.03 -35.60
N LYS A 313 -7.98 -14.13 -36.29
CA LYS A 313 -9.35 -14.62 -36.54
C LYS A 313 -10.11 -14.88 -35.23
N ALA A 314 -9.46 -15.48 -34.23
CA ALA A 314 -10.07 -15.72 -32.93
C ALA A 314 -10.42 -14.40 -32.21
N GLU A 315 -9.51 -13.43 -32.20
CA GLU A 315 -9.70 -12.12 -31.59
C GLU A 315 -10.85 -11.34 -32.25
N GLN A 316 -10.89 -11.30 -33.58
CA GLN A 316 -11.94 -10.61 -34.35
C GLN A 316 -13.30 -11.31 -34.21
N THR A 317 -13.33 -12.65 -34.27
CA THR A 317 -14.57 -13.42 -34.11
C THR A 317 -15.15 -13.23 -32.70
N PHE A 318 -14.28 -13.17 -31.67
CA PHE A 318 -14.73 -12.90 -30.31
C PHE A 318 -15.30 -11.47 -30.17
N ALA A 319 -14.64 -10.49 -30.76
CA ALA A 319 -15.14 -9.11 -30.80
C ALA A 319 -16.49 -9.00 -31.54
N LEU A 320 -16.64 -9.71 -32.66
CA LEU A 320 -17.92 -9.79 -33.40
C LEU A 320 -19.02 -10.42 -32.54
N MET A 321 -18.71 -11.49 -31.80
CA MET A 321 -19.67 -12.08 -30.86
C MET A 321 -20.12 -11.09 -29.79
N LEU A 322 -19.20 -10.31 -29.23
CA LEU A 322 -19.56 -9.27 -28.26
C LEU A 322 -20.44 -8.17 -28.88
N PHE A 323 -20.17 -7.81 -30.13
CA PHE A 323 -21.00 -6.87 -30.87
C PHE A 323 -22.42 -7.43 -31.07
N ALA A 324 -22.55 -8.65 -31.59
CA ALA A 324 -23.84 -9.31 -31.81
C ALA A 324 -24.65 -9.45 -30.51
N GLN A 325 -23.98 -9.74 -29.39
CA GLN A 325 -24.65 -9.80 -28.09
C GLN A 325 -25.17 -8.43 -27.62
N ARG A 326 -24.47 -7.33 -27.96
CA ARG A 326 -24.93 -5.96 -27.65
C ARG A 326 -26.13 -5.57 -28.47
N GLU A 327 -26.12 -5.88 -29.77
CA GLU A 327 -27.27 -5.61 -30.64
C GLU A 327 -28.49 -6.39 -30.17
N TYR A 328 -28.32 -7.66 -29.82
CA TYR A 328 -29.43 -8.47 -29.30
C TYR A 328 -30.07 -7.86 -28.05
N LYS A 329 -29.28 -7.27 -27.15
CA LYS A 329 -29.78 -6.60 -25.97
C LYS A 329 -30.58 -5.33 -26.29
N ASN A 330 -30.23 -4.64 -27.37
CA ASN A 330 -30.86 -3.38 -27.81
C ASN A 330 -31.99 -3.56 -28.82
N GLY A 331 -32.29 -4.79 -29.24
CA GLY A 331 -33.20 -5.17 -30.30
C GLY A 331 -32.44 -5.75 -31.51
N TYR A 332 -33.05 -6.69 -32.22
CA TYR A 332 -32.41 -7.28 -33.41
C TYR A 332 -32.24 -6.23 -34.52
N PRO A 333 -31.14 -6.27 -35.30
CA PRO A 333 -31.04 -5.52 -36.52
C PRO A 333 -32.14 -5.98 -37.50
N LEU A 334 -32.72 -5.03 -38.23
CA LEU A 334 -33.80 -5.29 -39.21
C LEU A 334 -33.26 -5.98 -40.46
N PHE A 335 -31.97 -5.83 -40.74
CA PHE A 335 -31.32 -6.35 -41.96
C PHE A 335 -29.96 -6.97 -41.58
N PRO A 336 -29.48 -7.95 -42.37
CA PRO A 336 -28.11 -8.47 -42.24
C PRO A 336 -27.06 -7.37 -42.41
N HIS A 337 -25.97 -7.47 -41.69
CA HIS A 337 -24.81 -6.57 -41.84
C HIS A 337 -24.04 -6.92 -43.11
N ALA A 338 -23.70 -5.89 -43.91
CA ALA A 338 -22.84 -6.05 -45.07
C ALA A 338 -21.35 -6.06 -44.68
N ARG A 339 -20.48 -6.62 -45.52
CA ARG A 339 -18.99 -6.63 -45.31
C ARG A 339 -18.42 -5.23 -45.04
N ALA A 340 -18.96 -4.22 -45.69
CA ALA A 340 -18.53 -2.81 -45.52
C ALA A 340 -18.78 -2.29 -44.09
N ASP A 341 -19.68 -2.89 -43.35
CA ASP A 341 -20.02 -2.46 -41.99
C ASP A 341 -19.00 -3.00 -40.92
N PHE A 342 -18.10 -3.93 -41.31
CA PHE A 342 -17.18 -4.56 -40.39
C PHE A 342 -16.39 -3.56 -39.49
N PRO A 343 -15.79 -2.46 -40.01
CA PRO A 343 -15.06 -1.50 -39.16
C PRO A 343 -15.95 -0.73 -38.19
N ILE A 344 -17.25 -0.67 -38.47
CA ILE A 344 -18.24 -0.01 -37.60
C ILE A 344 -18.70 -0.98 -36.51
N CYS A 345 -18.85 -2.25 -36.85
CA CYS A 345 -19.30 -3.33 -35.98
C CYS A 345 -18.18 -3.80 -35.03
N VAL A 346 -16.99 -4.00 -35.56
CA VAL A 346 -15.84 -4.54 -34.83
C VAL A 346 -14.76 -3.45 -34.68
N LYS A 347 -14.97 -2.55 -33.72
CA LYS A 347 -14.03 -1.47 -33.41
C LYS A 347 -12.85 -1.98 -32.59
N ASP A 348 -11.69 -1.31 -32.72
CA ASP A 348 -10.47 -1.63 -31.96
C ASP A 348 -10.68 -1.71 -30.45
N GLU A 349 -11.56 -0.85 -29.88
CA GLU A 349 -11.85 -0.90 -28.46
C GLU A 349 -12.56 -2.19 -28.05
N LEU A 350 -13.37 -2.75 -28.96
CA LEU A 350 -14.09 -4.01 -28.73
C LEU A 350 -13.14 -5.19 -28.81
N VAL A 351 -12.20 -5.18 -29.75
CA VAL A 351 -11.12 -6.19 -29.83
C VAL A 351 -10.26 -6.15 -28.57
N LYS A 352 -9.83 -4.96 -28.13
CA LYS A 352 -9.07 -4.78 -26.89
C LYS A 352 -9.84 -5.29 -25.66
N LEU A 353 -11.15 -5.08 -25.60
CA LEU A 353 -11.98 -5.64 -24.54
C LEU A 353 -12.02 -7.16 -24.63
N GLY A 354 -12.21 -7.71 -25.85
CA GLY A 354 -12.17 -9.16 -26.08
C GLY A 354 -10.90 -9.79 -25.53
N LEU A 355 -9.74 -9.24 -25.87
CA LEU A 355 -8.44 -9.70 -25.38
C LEU A 355 -8.33 -9.71 -23.83
N GLN A 356 -9.00 -8.80 -23.15
CA GLN A 356 -9.02 -8.77 -21.68
C GLN A 356 -9.91 -9.83 -21.06
N ILE A 357 -10.98 -10.26 -21.74
CA ILE A 357 -11.98 -11.18 -21.21
C ILE A 357 -11.79 -12.63 -21.69
N ILE A 358 -11.21 -12.86 -22.87
CA ILE A 358 -10.92 -14.21 -23.40
C ILE A 358 -10.28 -15.13 -22.34
N PRO A 359 -9.22 -14.73 -21.62
CA PRO A 359 -8.62 -15.59 -20.61
C PRO A 359 -9.59 -15.99 -19.49
N SER A 360 -10.50 -15.09 -19.10
CA SER A 360 -11.51 -15.39 -18.09
C SER A 360 -12.59 -16.34 -18.61
N VAL A 361 -13.01 -16.22 -19.86
CA VAL A 361 -14.07 -17.03 -20.47
C VAL A 361 -13.59 -18.46 -20.72
N PHE A 362 -12.37 -18.62 -21.24
CA PHE A 362 -11.79 -19.90 -21.63
C PHE A 362 -10.84 -20.50 -20.59
N ASN A 363 -10.72 -19.89 -19.41
CA ASN A 363 -9.81 -20.32 -18.35
C ASN A 363 -8.34 -20.42 -18.80
N PHE A 364 -7.91 -19.50 -19.67
CA PHE A 364 -6.51 -19.40 -20.07
C PHE A 364 -5.68 -18.64 -19.03
N PRO A 365 -4.34 -18.79 -19.05
CA PRO A 365 -3.47 -18.04 -18.16
C PRO A 365 -3.63 -16.52 -18.36
N MET A 366 -3.84 -15.80 -17.26
CA MET A 366 -4.00 -14.34 -17.26
C MET A 366 -2.87 -13.63 -16.51
N TYR A 367 -2.36 -14.27 -15.45
CA TYR A 367 -1.40 -13.68 -14.53
C TYR A 367 -0.07 -14.41 -14.60
N TYR A 368 0.85 -13.93 -15.42
CA TYR A 368 2.19 -14.49 -15.60
C TYR A 368 3.17 -13.42 -16.05
N GLY A 369 4.47 -13.70 -15.89
CA GLY A 369 5.56 -12.82 -16.26
C GLY A 369 5.87 -11.75 -15.22
N THR A 370 7.05 -11.18 -15.34
CA THR A 370 7.60 -10.22 -14.38
C THR A 370 6.78 -8.92 -14.31
N ASP A 371 6.31 -8.42 -15.45
CA ASP A 371 5.52 -7.18 -15.51
C ASP A 371 4.18 -7.35 -14.80
N THR A 372 3.55 -8.51 -14.93
CA THR A 372 2.32 -8.83 -14.22
C THR A 372 2.52 -8.88 -12.71
N LEU A 373 3.64 -9.46 -12.23
CA LEU A 373 3.96 -9.47 -10.79
C LEU A 373 4.14 -8.06 -10.23
N ILE A 374 4.82 -7.19 -10.96
CA ILE A 374 4.99 -5.78 -10.59
C ILE A 374 3.63 -5.08 -10.54
N ASN A 375 2.79 -5.28 -11.55
CA ASN A 375 1.44 -4.73 -11.61
C ASN A 375 0.56 -5.21 -10.45
N LEU A 376 0.58 -6.51 -10.13
CA LEU A 376 -0.16 -7.11 -9.02
C LEU A 376 0.27 -6.56 -7.65
N SER A 377 1.52 -6.15 -7.52
CA SER A 377 2.02 -5.60 -6.26
C SER A 377 1.36 -4.27 -5.90
N THR A 378 0.85 -3.55 -6.86
CA THR A 378 0.22 -2.21 -6.69
C THR A 378 1.08 -1.32 -5.79
N SER A 379 2.37 -1.19 -6.14
CA SER A 379 3.37 -0.45 -5.36
C SER A 379 3.60 -0.94 -3.91
N ASN A 380 3.22 -2.16 -3.57
CA ASN A 380 3.46 -2.76 -2.26
C ASN A 380 4.59 -3.80 -2.34
N THR A 381 5.75 -3.47 -1.73
CA THR A 381 6.96 -4.33 -1.74
C THR A 381 6.71 -5.67 -1.06
N GLU A 382 5.99 -5.70 0.05
CA GLU A 382 5.70 -6.93 0.79
C GLU A 382 4.87 -7.88 -0.08
N GLN A 383 3.87 -7.37 -0.76
CA GLN A 383 3.05 -8.14 -1.68
C GLN A 383 3.86 -8.69 -2.85
N PHE A 384 4.73 -7.86 -3.45
CA PHE A 384 5.62 -8.30 -4.52
C PHE A 384 6.51 -9.46 -4.06
N ILE A 385 7.14 -9.31 -2.89
CA ILE A 385 7.99 -10.34 -2.32
C ILE A 385 7.22 -11.62 -2.02
N SER A 386 6.01 -11.52 -1.49
CA SER A 386 5.14 -12.69 -1.22
C SER A 386 4.83 -13.47 -2.49
N LEU A 387 4.43 -12.78 -3.56
CA LEU A 387 4.18 -13.42 -4.86
C LEU A 387 5.43 -14.04 -5.45
N CYS A 388 6.57 -13.33 -5.41
CA CYS A 388 7.86 -13.86 -5.86
C CYS A 388 8.26 -15.12 -5.08
N ASN A 389 8.06 -15.15 -3.77
CA ASN A 389 8.41 -16.30 -2.93
C ASN A 389 7.62 -17.55 -3.32
N VAL A 390 6.30 -17.43 -3.52
CA VAL A 390 5.46 -18.57 -3.94
C VAL A 390 5.93 -19.16 -5.27
N LEU A 391 6.27 -18.30 -6.24
CA LEU A 391 6.78 -18.77 -7.54
C LEU A 391 8.20 -19.36 -7.41
N TYR A 392 9.04 -18.77 -6.60
CA TYR A 392 10.40 -19.24 -6.36
C TYR A 392 10.41 -20.61 -5.66
N GLU A 393 9.56 -20.84 -4.67
CA GLU A 393 9.39 -22.12 -4.01
C GLU A 393 8.98 -23.23 -5.01
N GLN A 394 8.07 -22.92 -5.92
CA GLN A 394 7.66 -23.86 -6.96
C GLN A 394 8.82 -24.21 -7.92
N ILE A 395 9.63 -23.21 -8.32
CA ILE A 395 10.82 -23.45 -9.15
C ILE A 395 11.85 -24.30 -8.41
N LEU A 396 12.06 -24.06 -7.12
CA LEU A 396 12.92 -24.89 -6.27
C LEU A 396 12.44 -26.33 -6.21
N MET A 397 11.15 -26.55 -6.01
CA MET A 397 10.56 -27.90 -6.03
C MET A 397 10.79 -28.58 -7.38
N GLN A 398 10.60 -27.88 -8.49
CA GLN A 398 10.87 -28.41 -9.83
C GLN A 398 12.35 -28.76 -10.01
N LYS A 399 13.27 -27.93 -9.50
CA LYS A 399 14.71 -28.20 -9.55
C LYS A 399 15.10 -29.45 -8.78
N VAL A 400 14.50 -29.66 -7.62
CA VAL A 400 14.75 -30.85 -6.80
C VAL A 400 14.18 -32.11 -7.46
N LEU A 401 12.95 -32.05 -7.96
CA LEU A 401 12.26 -33.18 -8.55
C LEU A 401 12.79 -33.55 -9.98
N HIS A 402 13.23 -32.55 -10.72
CA HIS A 402 13.65 -32.68 -12.12
C HIS A 402 14.96 -31.90 -12.38
N PRO A 403 16.10 -32.34 -11.82
CA PRO A 403 17.36 -31.55 -11.87
C PRO A 403 17.90 -31.29 -13.28
N ARG A 404 17.45 -32.10 -14.29
CA ARG A 404 17.93 -32.01 -15.68
C ARG A 404 16.99 -31.23 -16.59
N LYS A 405 15.79 -30.83 -16.14
CA LYS A 405 14.86 -30.03 -16.95
C LYS A 405 15.19 -28.54 -16.87
N ALA A 406 14.87 -27.81 -17.94
CA ALA A 406 14.93 -26.37 -17.92
C ALA A 406 14.01 -25.81 -16.81
N LEU A 407 14.55 -24.89 -16.00
CA LEU A 407 13.84 -24.30 -14.86
C LEU A 407 12.97 -23.14 -15.32
N ILE A 408 11.98 -23.43 -16.16
CA ILE A 408 10.99 -22.42 -16.60
C ILE A 408 9.63 -22.81 -16.01
N LEU A 409 9.07 -21.90 -15.24
CA LEU A 409 7.72 -22.02 -14.72
C LEU A 409 6.73 -21.52 -15.77
N SER A 410 5.86 -22.41 -16.26
CA SER A 410 4.89 -22.11 -17.32
C SER A 410 3.87 -21.05 -16.88
N ALA A 411 3.33 -20.29 -17.86
CA ALA A 411 2.28 -19.30 -17.65
C ALA A 411 1.07 -19.88 -16.90
N VAL A 412 0.66 -21.12 -17.23
CA VAL A 412 -0.43 -21.84 -16.57
C VAL A 412 -0.13 -22.06 -15.08
N SER A 413 1.10 -22.49 -14.76
CA SER A 413 1.50 -22.71 -13.36
C SER A 413 1.60 -21.40 -12.58
N GLN A 414 2.12 -20.34 -13.21
CA GLN A 414 2.21 -19.00 -12.60
C GLN A 414 0.79 -18.49 -12.29
N ASP A 415 -0.12 -18.49 -13.25
CA ASP A 415 -1.50 -18.03 -13.11
C ASP A 415 -2.22 -18.75 -11.96
N ARG A 416 -2.11 -20.08 -11.92
CA ARG A 416 -2.71 -20.89 -10.85
C ARG A 416 -2.18 -20.49 -9.47
N LEU A 417 -0.86 -20.42 -9.30
CA LEU A 417 -0.22 -20.09 -8.02
C LEU A 417 -0.55 -18.67 -7.55
N ILE A 418 -0.55 -17.71 -8.48
CA ILE A 418 -0.91 -16.32 -8.17
C ILE A 418 -2.37 -16.23 -7.72
N LYS A 419 -3.30 -16.86 -8.45
CA LYS A 419 -4.73 -16.90 -8.07
C LYS A 419 -4.94 -17.56 -6.71
N GLU A 420 -4.27 -18.68 -6.44
CA GLU A 420 -4.35 -19.37 -5.15
C GLU A 420 -3.84 -18.49 -4.00
N GLU A 421 -2.70 -17.81 -4.17
CA GLU A 421 -2.15 -16.92 -3.14
C GLU A 421 -3.05 -15.70 -2.91
N CYS A 422 -3.57 -15.09 -3.98
CA CYS A 422 -4.52 -13.99 -3.87
C CYS A 422 -5.82 -14.41 -3.17
N LYS A 423 -6.35 -15.62 -3.46
CA LYS A 423 -7.52 -16.17 -2.76
C LYS A 423 -7.25 -16.47 -1.28
N LYS A 424 -6.06 -16.98 -0.94
CA LYS A 424 -5.65 -17.17 0.46
C LYS A 424 -5.61 -15.83 1.20
N LYS A 425 -5.03 -14.81 0.57
CA LYS A 425 -4.97 -13.46 1.14
C LYS A 425 -6.37 -12.86 1.32
N LEU A 426 -7.27 -13.05 0.36
CA LEU A 426 -8.66 -12.62 0.46
C LEU A 426 -9.37 -13.25 1.67
N LYS A 427 -9.16 -14.55 1.91
CA LYS A 427 -9.71 -15.23 3.10
C LYS A 427 -9.17 -14.68 4.42
N ARG A 428 -7.90 -14.23 4.46
CA ARG A 428 -7.32 -13.62 5.67
C ARG A 428 -8.00 -12.30 6.06
N ILE A 429 -8.62 -11.58 5.12
CA ILE A 429 -9.39 -10.37 5.45
C ILE A 429 -10.45 -10.67 6.52
N LEU A 430 -11.08 -11.84 6.49
CA LEU A 430 -12.09 -12.23 7.47
C LEU A 430 -11.55 -12.23 8.91
N THR A 431 -10.32 -12.72 9.11
CA THR A 431 -9.70 -12.82 10.44
C THR A 431 -8.98 -11.54 10.86
N GLU A 432 -8.48 -10.77 9.92
CA GLU A 432 -7.66 -9.57 10.19
C GLU A 432 -8.51 -8.29 10.26
N GLN A 433 -9.57 -8.18 9.44
CA GLN A 433 -10.37 -6.96 9.28
C GLN A 433 -11.87 -7.16 9.62
N GLY A 434 -12.27 -8.39 9.85
CA GLY A 434 -13.63 -8.73 10.24
C GLY A 434 -14.58 -9.08 9.08
N LYS A 435 -15.77 -9.57 9.48
CA LYS A 435 -16.75 -10.12 8.55
C LYS A 435 -17.31 -9.09 7.57
N SER A 436 -17.56 -7.86 8.01
CA SER A 436 -18.18 -6.81 7.20
C SER A 436 -17.28 -6.40 6.04
N VAL A 437 -15.98 -6.19 6.29
CA VAL A 437 -14.98 -5.85 5.25
C VAL A 437 -14.84 -6.99 4.25
N HIS A 438 -14.71 -8.23 4.75
CA HIS A 438 -14.59 -9.41 3.89
C HIS A 438 -15.83 -9.58 3.00
N MET A 439 -17.04 -9.43 3.56
CA MET A 439 -18.29 -9.55 2.82
C MET A 439 -18.42 -8.47 1.74
N PHE A 440 -18.13 -7.21 2.08
CA PHE A 440 -18.15 -6.10 1.15
C PHE A 440 -17.20 -6.33 -0.04
N ILE A 441 -15.95 -6.73 0.22
CA ILE A 441 -14.96 -6.99 -0.84
C ILE A 441 -15.38 -8.19 -1.71
N ASN A 442 -15.95 -9.24 -1.12
CA ASN A 442 -16.47 -10.38 -1.89
C ASN A 442 -17.64 -9.97 -2.80
N ASN A 443 -18.60 -9.21 -2.27
CA ASN A 443 -19.72 -8.71 -3.06
C ASN A 443 -19.23 -7.82 -4.20
N LEU A 444 -18.32 -6.89 -3.91
CA LEU A 444 -17.74 -6.00 -4.91
C LEU A 444 -16.96 -6.77 -5.99
N GLY A 445 -16.13 -7.75 -5.60
CA GLY A 445 -15.38 -8.56 -6.54
C GLY A 445 -16.28 -9.38 -7.47
N ASN A 446 -17.31 -10.02 -6.93
CA ASN A 446 -18.30 -10.77 -7.69
C ASN A 446 -19.15 -9.86 -8.57
N PHE A 447 -19.55 -8.68 -8.07
CA PHE A 447 -20.22 -7.65 -8.85
C PHE A 447 -19.36 -7.21 -10.04
N CYS A 448 -18.10 -6.87 -9.82
CA CYS A 448 -17.18 -6.48 -10.89
C CYS A 448 -17.03 -7.60 -11.94
N LYS A 449 -16.96 -8.86 -11.50
CA LYS A 449 -16.90 -10.02 -12.39
C LYS A 449 -18.18 -10.15 -13.21
N SER A 450 -19.35 -10.04 -12.61
CA SER A 450 -20.63 -10.12 -13.31
C SER A 450 -20.76 -9.00 -14.35
N GLN A 451 -20.39 -7.77 -13.98
CA GLN A 451 -20.46 -6.62 -14.90
C GLN A 451 -19.45 -6.71 -16.04
N THR A 452 -18.27 -7.30 -15.81
CA THR A 452 -17.26 -7.52 -16.86
C THR A 452 -17.70 -8.59 -17.84
N LEU A 453 -18.34 -9.65 -17.35
CA LEU A 453 -18.82 -10.79 -18.14
C LEU A 453 -20.32 -10.69 -18.51
N GLN A 454 -20.90 -9.51 -18.40
CA GLN A 454 -22.29 -9.27 -18.77
C GLN A 454 -22.43 -9.09 -20.28
N LEU A 455 -23.49 -9.68 -20.86
CA LEU A 455 -23.87 -9.43 -22.25
C LEU A 455 -24.03 -7.92 -22.48
N GLY A 456 -23.34 -7.43 -23.51
CA GLY A 456 -23.38 -6.00 -23.83
C GLY A 456 -22.59 -5.11 -22.87
N CYS A 457 -21.55 -5.64 -22.18
CA CYS A 457 -20.69 -4.82 -21.34
C CYS A 457 -20.11 -3.64 -22.13
N SER A 458 -19.96 -2.49 -21.47
CA SER A 458 -19.37 -1.30 -22.05
C SER A 458 -17.86 -1.45 -22.21
N TYR A 459 -17.26 -0.57 -23.00
CA TYR A 459 -15.82 -0.53 -23.26
C TYR A 459 -14.98 -0.57 -21.96
N GLY A 460 -14.32 -1.69 -21.71
CA GLY A 460 -13.44 -1.93 -20.57
C GLY A 460 -14.05 -2.82 -19.48
N ALA A 461 -13.20 -3.66 -18.88
CA ALA A 461 -13.56 -4.48 -17.75
C ALA A 461 -13.92 -3.59 -16.53
N VAL A 462 -14.94 -4.00 -15.79
CA VAL A 462 -15.38 -3.28 -14.59
C VAL A 462 -14.54 -3.75 -13.40
N THR A 463 -13.83 -2.82 -12.77
CA THR A 463 -12.98 -3.11 -11.60
C THR A 463 -13.28 -2.19 -10.41
N GLY A 464 -14.37 -1.41 -10.49
CA GLY A 464 -14.72 -0.48 -9.44
C GLY A 464 -16.16 0.01 -9.48
N PHE A 465 -16.48 0.87 -8.54
CA PHE A 465 -17.75 1.57 -8.42
C PHE A 465 -17.52 3.06 -8.14
N ALA A 466 -18.52 3.88 -8.37
CA ALA A 466 -18.48 5.30 -8.07
C ALA A 466 -19.65 5.73 -7.19
N ILE A 467 -19.37 6.59 -6.24
CA ILE A 467 -20.33 7.27 -5.38
C ILE A 467 -20.34 8.75 -5.75
N LYS A 468 -21.53 9.32 -5.80
CA LYS A 468 -21.72 10.76 -5.96
C LYS A 468 -21.74 11.41 -4.58
N ASP A 469 -21.19 12.63 -4.48
CA ASP A 469 -21.22 13.42 -3.25
C ASP A 469 -20.70 12.64 -2.01
N VAL A 470 -19.52 12.01 -2.16
CA VAL A 470 -18.87 11.20 -1.11
C VAL A 470 -18.70 11.99 0.19
N GLU A 471 -18.57 13.32 0.11
CA GLU A 471 -18.49 14.20 1.27
C GLU A 471 -19.69 14.06 2.21
N THR A 472 -20.88 13.73 1.68
CA THR A 472 -22.06 13.47 2.51
C THR A 472 -21.97 12.19 3.31
N LEU A 473 -21.23 11.20 2.82
CA LEU A 473 -20.99 9.93 3.52
C LEU A 473 -20.00 10.09 4.68
N PHE A 474 -19.03 10.99 4.54
CA PHE A 474 -17.95 11.19 5.51
C PHE A 474 -18.05 12.52 6.28
N GLY A 475 -19.02 13.39 5.94
CA GLY A 475 -19.29 14.65 6.64
C GLY A 475 -19.91 14.45 8.02
N ASN A 476 -19.71 15.43 8.90
CA ASN A 476 -20.07 15.43 10.33
C ASN A 476 -21.58 15.41 10.67
N SER A 477 -22.44 14.83 9.87
CA SER A 477 -23.84 14.64 10.23
C SER A 477 -23.98 13.39 11.10
N VAL A 478 -24.04 13.65 12.37
CA VAL A 478 -23.94 12.73 13.52
C VAL A 478 -25.12 11.75 13.66
N ASP A 479 -26.14 11.79 12.82
CA ASP A 479 -27.43 11.13 13.13
C ASP A 479 -27.90 10.04 12.15
N MET A 480 -27.02 9.39 11.40
CA MET A 480 -27.46 8.22 10.65
C MET A 480 -26.87 6.92 11.21
N MET A 481 -27.66 6.22 12.01
CA MET A 481 -27.35 4.88 12.53
C MET A 481 -27.00 3.85 11.45
N ASP A 482 -27.36 4.08 10.17
CA ASP A 482 -27.09 3.16 9.06
C ASP A 482 -25.84 3.54 8.22
N GLY A 483 -25.36 4.77 8.28
CA GLY A 483 -24.18 5.24 7.51
C GLY A 483 -22.85 4.78 8.09
N THR A 484 -22.77 4.59 9.38
CA THR A 484 -21.54 4.27 10.12
C THR A 484 -20.86 2.97 9.66
N ARG A 485 -21.60 1.94 9.30
CA ARG A 485 -20.99 0.66 8.88
C ARG A 485 -20.29 0.74 7.54
N LEU A 486 -20.90 1.34 6.51
CA LEU A 486 -20.25 1.50 5.20
C LEU A 486 -19.06 2.43 5.29
N GLN A 487 -19.17 3.54 6.00
CA GLN A 487 -18.09 4.49 6.23
C GLN A 487 -16.86 3.81 6.83
N ASP A 488 -17.03 3.04 7.90
CA ASP A 488 -15.95 2.30 8.55
C ASP A 488 -15.35 1.24 7.63
N VAL A 489 -16.18 0.51 6.89
CA VAL A 489 -15.73 -0.51 5.94
C VAL A 489 -14.92 0.13 4.81
N LEU A 490 -15.39 1.24 4.22
CA LEU A 490 -14.64 1.94 3.17
C LEU A 490 -13.32 2.51 3.71
N ARG A 491 -13.33 3.11 4.91
CA ARG A 491 -12.11 3.58 5.58
C ARG A 491 -11.11 2.44 5.76
N LEU A 492 -11.54 1.29 6.29
CA LEU A 492 -10.68 0.12 6.46
C LEU A 492 -10.18 -0.43 5.11
N CYS A 493 -11.03 -0.43 4.08
CA CYS A 493 -10.64 -0.86 2.73
C CYS A 493 -9.57 0.05 2.11
N LEU A 494 -9.68 1.36 2.29
CA LEU A 494 -8.68 2.33 1.82
C LEU A 494 -7.38 2.20 2.63
N ALA A 495 -7.50 2.16 3.95
CA ALA A 495 -6.37 2.07 4.87
C ALA A 495 -5.53 0.82 4.65
N ASN A 496 -6.17 -0.33 4.39
CA ASN A 496 -5.51 -1.60 4.09
C ASN A 496 -5.24 -1.80 2.60
N LYS A 497 -5.51 -0.78 1.78
CA LYS A 497 -5.31 -0.80 0.33
C LYS A 497 -6.01 -1.97 -0.38
N PHE A 498 -7.20 -2.29 0.06
CA PHE A 498 -8.09 -3.17 -0.69
C PHE A 498 -8.76 -2.41 -1.82
N LEU A 499 -8.98 -1.10 -1.58
CA LEU A 499 -9.45 -0.14 -2.56
C LEU A 499 -8.48 1.02 -2.69
N PHE A 500 -8.51 1.69 -3.83
CA PHE A 500 -7.91 3.01 -4.02
C PHE A 500 -8.89 3.91 -4.78
N THR A 501 -8.77 5.21 -4.59
CA THR A 501 -9.71 6.20 -5.13
C THR A 501 -9.11 6.98 -6.28
N LYS A 502 -9.99 7.42 -7.17
CA LYS A 502 -9.67 8.37 -8.22
C LYS A 502 -10.86 9.29 -8.44
N ASP A 503 -10.65 10.58 -8.30
CA ASP A 503 -11.69 11.54 -8.62
C ASP A 503 -11.83 11.69 -10.14
N THR A 504 -13.05 11.73 -10.58
CA THR A 504 -13.36 11.94 -11.99
C THR A 504 -14.54 12.89 -12.15
N LYS A 505 -14.43 13.79 -13.11
CA LYS A 505 -15.51 14.70 -13.51
C LYS A 505 -16.18 14.13 -14.75
N GLN A 506 -17.41 13.68 -14.62
CA GLN A 506 -18.17 13.13 -15.75
C GLN A 506 -19.62 13.62 -15.74
N GLY A 507 -20.19 13.83 -16.95
CA GLY A 507 -21.59 14.13 -17.20
C GLY A 507 -21.91 15.62 -17.39
N GLU A 508 -23.19 15.87 -17.74
CA GLU A 508 -23.77 17.17 -18.11
C GLU A 508 -23.69 18.18 -16.95
N LYS A 509 -22.85 18.63 -16.37
CA LYS A 509 -22.66 19.64 -15.31
C LYS A 509 -21.36 19.40 -14.50
N ASN A 510 -20.35 18.73 -15.07
CA ASN A 510 -19.08 18.49 -14.35
C ASN A 510 -19.27 17.96 -12.90
N LYS A 511 -20.25 17.05 -12.70
CA LYS A 511 -20.48 16.43 -11.40
C LYS A 511 -19.25 15.63 -10.99
N GLU A 512 -18.78 15.87 -9.80
CA GLU A 512 -17.65 15.13 -9.24
C GLU A 512 -18.14 13.77 -8.75
N TRP A 513 -17.42 12.72 -9.16
CA TRP A 513 -17.61 11.34 -8.71
C TRP A 513 -16.32 10.86 -8.10
N THR A 514 -16.40 10.26 -6.95
CA THR A 514 -15.27 9.50 -6.40
C THR A 514 -15.41 8.04 -6.79
N VAL A 515 -14.44 7.55 -7.54
CA VAL A 515 -14.39 6.18 -8.03
C VAL A 515 -13.50 5.35 -7.11
N PHE A 516 -14.03 4.23 -6.64
CA PHE A 516 -13.32 3.25 -5.83
C PHE A 516 -12.98 2.04 -6.69
N TYR A 517 -11.70 1.77 -6.87
CA TYR A 517 -11.19 0.63 -7.64
C TYR A 517 -10.67 -0.46 -6.72
N LEU A 518 -10.93 -1.71 -7.08
CA LEU A 518 -10.31 -2.88 -6.44
C LEU A 518 -8.79 -2.86 -6.65
N ASN A 519 -8.06 -3.21 -5.61
CA ASN A 519 -6.64 -3.47 -5.74
C ASN A 519 -6.39 -4.65 -6.69
N ARG A 520 -5.32 -4.59 -7.47
CA ARG A 520 -5.03 -5.55 -8.54
C ARG A 520 -4.91 -7.00 -8.05
N TRP A 521 -4.38 -7.22 -6.85
CA TRP A 521 -4.34 -8.58 -6.30
C TRP A 521 -5.74 -9.13 -5.96
N ILE A 522 -6.67 -8.25 -5.59
CA ILE A 522 -8.09 -8.63 -5.41
C ILE A 522 -8.70 -8.93 -6.77
N CYS A 523 -8.40 -8.12 -7.81
CA CYS A 523 -8.80 -8.44 -9.17
C CYS A 523 -8.35 -9.86 -9.57
N ALA A 524 -7.11 -10.24 -9.24
CA ALA A 524 -6.60 -11.58 -9.52
C ALA A 524 -7.34 -12.69 -8.75
N ALA A 525 -7.76 -12.44 -7.50
CA ALA A 525 -8.55 -13.40 -6.74
C ALA A 525 -9.91 -13.72 -7.40
N PHE A 526 -10.49 -12.74 -8.11
CA PHE A 526 -11.76 -12.88 -8.85
C PHE A 526 -11.58 -13.15 -10.35
N SER A 527 -10.36 -13.33 -10.83
CA SER A 527 -10.03 -13.51 -12.26
C SER A 527 -10.49 -12.34 -13.13
N LEU A 528 -10.24 -11.12 -12.66
CA LEU A 528 -10.54 -9.86 -13.35
C LEU A 528 -9.28 -9.30 -14.02
N PRO A 529 -9.40 -8.58 -15.15
CA PRO A 529 -8.28 -7.85 -15.73
C PRO A 529 -7.66 -6.84 -14.75
N LEU A 530 -6.34 -6.64 -14.87
CA LEU A 530 -5.56 -5.76 -13.96
C LEU A 530 -5.60 -4.28 -14.32
N GLY A 531 -6.21 -3.93 -15.44
CA GLY A 531 -6.39 -2.53 -15.85
C GLY A 531 -7.31 -1.77 -14.91
N LEU A 532 -7.08 -0.46 -14.77
CA LEU A 532 -8.08 0.46 -14.23
C LEU A 532 -9.19 0.59 -15.26
N GLY A 533 -10.13 -0.34 -15.20
CA GLY A 533 -11.19 -0.49 -16.18
C GLY A 533 -12.37 0.45 -15.93
N GLY A 534 -13.54 0.03 -16.39
CA GLY A 534 -14.78 0.71 -16.12
C GLY A 534 -15.21 0.65 -14.66
N TRP A 535 -16.12 1.49 -14.32
CA TRP A 535 -16.80 1.53 -13.03
C TRP A 535 -18.31 1.68 -13.21
N ARG A 536 -19.07 1.40 -12.17
CA ARG A 536 -20.54 1.55 -12.17
C ARG A 536 -20.96 2.43 -11.02
N LYS A 537 -21.91 3.31 -11.29
CA LYS A 537 -22.57 4.13 -10.24
C LYS A 537 -23.30 3.23 -9.28
N ARG A 538 -23.17 3.52 -7.98
CA ARG A 538 -23.87 2.81 -6.91
C ARG A 538 -24.41 3.79 -5.87
N GLU A 539 -25.57 3.44 -5.34
CA GLU A 539 -26.21 4.19 -4.27
C GLU A 539 -25.71 3.70 -2.92
N ILE A 540 -25.65 4.61 -1.94
CA ILE A 540 -25.15 4.32 -0.58
C ILE A 540 -25.94 3.18 0.07
N GLY A 541 -27.26 3.15 -0.08
CA GLY A 541 -28.11 2.10 0.45
C GLY A 541 -27.78 0.70 -0.07
N GLU A 542 -27.51 0.58 -1.38
CA GLU A 542 -27.09 -0.68 -2.00
C GLU A 542 -25.73 -1.15 -1.47
N LEU A 543 -24.78 -0.21 -1.30
CA LEU A 543 -23.47 -0.53 -0.75
C LEU A 543 -23.51 -0.92 0.73
N ASN A 544 -24.44 -0.35 1.51
CA ASN A 544 -24.70 -0.79 2.88
C ASN A 544 -25.19 -2.24 2.93
N ASP A 545 -26.09 -2.61 2.01
CA ASP A 545 -26.53 -3.99 1.88
C ASP A 545 -25.36 -4.96 1.61
N TRP A 546 -24.35 -4.54 0.81
CA TRP A 546 -23.17 -5.36 0.54
C TRP A 546 -22.28 -5.60 1.77
N VAL A 547 -22.39 -4.75 2.78
CA VAL A 547 -21.70 -4.93 4.08
C VAL A 547 -22.37 -6.00 4.94
N ILE A 548 -23.70 -6.18 4.79
CA ILE A 548 -24.54 -6.95 5.71
C ILE A 548 -24.86 -8.34 5.18
N LYS A 549 -25.16 -8.47 3.89
CA LYS A 549 -25.61 -9.71 3.25
C LYS A 549 -24.80 -10.06 2.00
N GLU A 550 -24.70 -11.35 1.72
CA GLU A 550 -24.07 -11.87 0.51
C GLU A 550 -25.04 -11.78 -0.67
N PHE A 551 -24.53 -11.34 -1.81
CA PHE A 551 -25.27 -11.28 -3.07
C PHE A 551 -24.79 -12.35 -4.03
N LYS A 552 -25.72 -12.97 -4.75
CA LYS A 552 -25.42 -13.85 -5.88
C LYS A 552 -25.54 -13.05 -7.17
N TRP A 553 -24.50 -13.09 -7.97
CA TRP A 553 -24.42 -12.39 -9.23
C TRP A 553 -24.43 -13.38 -10.38
N GLU A 554 -25.29 -13.15 -11.37
CA GLU A 554 -25.33 -13.97 -12.57
C GLU A 554 -24.31 -13.48 -13.60
N LEU A 555 -23.66 -14.41 -14.27
CA LEU A 555 -22.74 -14.12 -15.38
C LEU A 555 -23.51 -14.17 -16.69
N GLY A 556 -23.44 -13.09 -17.49
CA GLY A 556 -24.13 -13.03 -18.77
C GLY A 556 -23.46 -13.86 -19.86
N ILE A 557 -22.11 -13.91 -19.86
CA ILE A 557 -21.32 -14.75 -20.77
C ILE A 557 -21.11 -16.09 -20.10
N ARG A 558 -21.46 -17.20 -20.79
CA ARG A 558 -21.19 -18.56 -20.28
C ARG A 558 -19.67 -18.79 -20.26
N MET A 559 -19.19 -19.32 -19.17
CA MET A 559 -17.82 -19.82 -19.07
C MET A 559 -17.69 -21.10 -19.90
N TYR A 560 -16.60 -21.24 -20.65
CA TYR A 560 -16.30 -22.43 -21.45
C TYR A 560 -15.80 -23.56 -20.56
#